data_3e2e3c4e3a870fc8bae9bd748304230b
#
_entry.id   3e2e3c4e3a870fc8bae9bd748304230b
#
_cell.length_a   1.000
_cell.length_b   1.000
_cell.length_c   1.000
_cell.angle_alpha   90.00
_cell.angle_beta   90.00
_cell.angle_gamma   90.00
#
_symmetry.space_group_name_H-M   'P 1'
#
loop_
_entity.id
_entity.type
_entity.pdbx_description
1 polymer ?
#
loop_
_entity_poly.entity_id
_entity_poly.type
_entity_poly.pdbx_seq_one_letter_code
_entity_poly.pdbx_strand_id
1 'polypeptide(L)' 'MTNNDIKHMEATQLNAFLDMLTYWERVEFITDVTKRAGVRRQTFFNWKCMACRIPEHAKQIIESEAGERIFVEEPAATNP' A
#
# COMPACT_ATOMS: atom_id res chain seq x y z
N MET A 1 10.92 15.18 5.84
CA MET A 1 10.72 14.10 4.86
C MET A 1 10.07 14.65 3.61
N THR A 2 10.61 14.30 2.47
CA THR A 2 10.09 14.81 1.22
C THR A 2 8.97 13.90 0.69
N ASN A 3 8.28 14.40 -0.34
CA ASN A 3 7.25 13.61 -0.99
C ASN A 3 7.82 12.32 -1.56
N ASN A 4 9.03 12.39 -2.11
CA ASN A 4 9.66 11.20 -2.66
C ASN A 4 9.99 10.18 -1.57
N ASP A 5 10.42 10.64 -0.40
CA ASP A 5 10.69 9.75 0.70
C ASP A 5 9.43 9.03 1.17
N ILE A 6 8.32 9.76 1.21
CA ILE A 6 7.05 9.19 1.63
C ILE A 6 6.57 8.17 0.60
N LYS A 7 6.65 8.50 -0.69
CA LYS A 7 6.27 7.56 -1.74
C LYS A 7 7.10 6.28 -1.67
N HIS A 8 8.39 6.44 -1.43
CA HIS A 8 9.28 5.28 -1.33
C HIS A 8 8.89 4.39 -0.16
N MET A 9 8.63 5.01 0.99
CA MET A 9 8.24 4.26 2.18
C MET A 9 6.93 3.51 1.95
N GLU A 10 5.93 4.20 1.38
CA GLU A 10 4.64 3.58 1.14
C GLU A 10 4.75 2.41 0.17
N ALA A 11 5.50 2.60 -0.92
CA ALA A 11 5.67 1.54 -1.90
C ALA A 11 6.43 0.36 -1.30
N THR A 12 7.45 0.62 -0.50
CA THR A 12 8.22 -0.43 0.13
C THR A 12 7.35 -1.25 1.07
N GLN A 13 6.53 -0.58 1.87
CA GLN A 13 5.65 -1.28 2.80
C GLN A 13 4.61 -2.12 2.06
N LEU A 14 4.03 -1.55 1.01
CA LEU A 14 3.04 -2.27 0.22
C LEU A 14 3.65 -3.49 -0.45
N ASN A 15 4.80 -3.32 -1.08
CA ASN A 15 5.45 -4.42 -1.78
C ASN A 15 5.92 -5.51 -0.82
N ALA A 16 6.37 -5.14 0.37
CA ALA A 16 6.77 -6.12 1.36
C ALA A 16 5.61 -7.03 1.74
N PHE A 17 4.42 -6.46 1.89
CA PHE A 17 3.24 -7.26 2.16
C PHE A 17 2.89 -8.16 0.97
N LEU A 18 2.90 -7.60 -0.23
CA LEU A 18 2.53 -8.37 -1.42
C LEU A 18 3.49 -9.52 -1.66
N ASP A 19 4.76 -9.34 -1.31
CA ASP A 19 5.76 -10.39 -1.50
C ASP A 19 5.52 -11.60 -0.60
N MET A 20 4.74 -11.44 0.45
CA MET A 20 4.40 -12.55 1.33
C MET A 20 3.25 -13.39 0.81
N LEU A 21 2.57 -12.92 -0.23
CA LEU A 21 1.42 -13.61 -0.77
C LEU A 21 1.83 -14.52 -1.91
N THR A 22 1.08 -15.62 -2.09
CA THR A 22 1.23 -16.42 -3.29
C THR A 22 0.73 -15.62 -4.49
N TYR A 23 1.01 -16.14 -5.68
CA TYR A 23 0.57 -15.45 -6.89
C TYR A 23 -0.94 -15.20 -6.89
N TRP A 24 -1.71 -16.26 -6.59
CA TRP A 24 -3.16 -16.12 -6.63
C TRP A 24 -3.70 -15.24 -5.53
N GLU A 25 -3.10 -15.32 -4.34
CA GLU A 25 -3.51 -14.43 -3.25
C GLU A 25 -3.25 -12.98 -3.62
N ARG A 26 -2.14 -12.72 -4.29
CA ARG A 26 -1.80 -11.36 -4.71
C ARG A 26 -2.80 -10.85 -5.73
N VAL A 27 -3.15 -11.69 -6.71
CA VAL A 27 -4.13 -11.30 -7.73
C VAL A 27 -5.46 -10.97 -7.08
N GLU A 28 -5.93 -11.82 -6.17
CA GLU A 28 -7.18 -11.58 -5.46
C GLU A 28 -7.12 -10.31 -4.63
N PHE A 29 -6.02 -10.12 -3.92
CA PHE A 29 -5.86 -8.96 -3.06
C PHE A 29 -5.95 -7.67 -3.88
N ILE A 30 -5.22 -7.62 -4.98
CA ILE A 30 -5.21 -6.42 -5.83
C ILE A 30 -6.61 -6.19 -6.42
N THR A 31 -7.27 -7.25 -6.85
CA THR A 31 -8.61 -7.14 -7.40
C THR A 31 -9.58 -6.58 -6.36
N ASP A 32 -9.54 -7.11 -5.14
CA ASP A 32 -10.45 -6.69 -4.09
C ASP A 32 -10.20 -5.25 -3.67
N VAL A 33 -8.92 -4.90 -3.51
CA VAL A 33 -8.58 -3.55 -3.10
C VAL A 33 -9.00 -2.52 -4.16
N THR A 34 -8.68 -2.80 -5.42
CA THR A 34 -9.02 -1.85 -6.48
C THR A 34 -10.52 -1.70 -6.62
N LYS A 35 -11.24 -2.79 -6.45
CA LYS A 35 -12.70 -2.76 -6.54
C LYS A 35 -13.30 -1.92 -5.41
N ARG A 36 -12.83 -2.15 -4.18
CA ARG A 36 -13.34 -1.41 -3.02
C ARG A 36 -12.95 0.06 -3.08
N ALA A 37 -11.75 0.35 -3.53
CA ALA A 37 -11.27 1.73 -3.62
C ALA A 37 -11.84 2.47 -4.83
N GLY A 38 -12.41 1.74 -5.76
CA GLY A 38 -12.97 2.38 -6.95
C GLY A 38 -11.91 2.89 -7.90
N VAL A 39 -10.76 2.23 -7.95
CA VAL A 39 -9.66 2.66 -8.82
C VAL A 39 -9.32 1.56 -9.80
N ARG A 40 -8.55 1.92 -10.82
CA ARG A 40 -8.10 0.95 -11.81
C ARG A 40 -6.84 0.24 -11.31
N ARG A 41 -6.57 -0.93 -11.91
CA ARG A 41 -5.34 -1.65 -11.61
C ARG A 41 -4.11 -0.80 -11.85
N GLN A 42 -4.13 0.01 -12.90
CA GLN A 42 -3.00 0.88 -13.19
C GLN A 42 -2.71 1.82 -12.02
N THR A 43 -3.75 2.33 -11.38
CA THR A 43 -3.58 3.19 -10.23
C THR A 43 -2.87 2.45 -9.10
N PHE A 44 -3.27 1.20 -8.87
CA PHE A 44 -2.61 0.39 -7.84
C PHE A 44 -1.13 0.19 -8.18
N PHE A 45 -0.82 -0.12 -9.43
CA PHE A 45 0.57 -0.29 -9.83
C PHE A 45 1.36 0.99 -9.72
N ASN A 46 0.72 2.14 -9.94
CA ASN A 46 1.38 3.43 -9.73
C ASN A 46 1.81 3.60 -8.29
N TRP A 47 1.00 3.12 -7.35
CA TRP A 47 1.38 3.14 -5.94
C TRP A 47 2.60 2.27 -5.69
N LYS A 48 2.62 1.07 -6.27
CA LYS A 48 3.74 0.15 -6.11
C LYS A 48 5.03 0.70 -6.68
N CYS A 49 4.93 1.49 -7.73
CA CYS A 49 6.09 1.99 -8.45
C CYS A 49 6.51 3.39 -8.01
N MET A 50 5.92 3.90 -6.96
CA MET A 50 6.23 5.23 -6.44
C MET A 50 5.84 6.35 -7.40
N ALA A 51 4.96 6.07 -8.35
CA ALA A 51 4.53 7.10 -9.29
C ALA A 51 3.63 8.13 -8.61
N CYS A 52 2.89 7.71 -7.59
CA CYS A 52 2.07 8.63 -6.83
C CYS A 52 1.89 8.09 -5.42
N ARG A 53 1.42 8.98 -4.55
CA ARG A 53 1.19 8.60 -3.15
C ARG A 53 -0.10 7.80 -3.04
N ILE A 54 -0.18 6.98 -2.01
CA ILE A 54 -1.38 6.20 -1.73
C ILE A 54 -2.32 7.07 -0.89
N PRO A 55 -3.53 7.33 -1.38
CA PRO A 55 -4.50 8.12 -0.60
C PRO A 55 -4.83 7.45 0.72
N GLU A 56 -5.20 8.24 1.69
CA GLU A 56 -5.48 7.72 3.03
C GLU A 56 -6.59 6.67 3.01
N HIS A 57 -7.68 6.94 2.28
CA HIS A 57 -8.77 5.97 2.25
C HIS A 57 -8.35 4.66 1.58
N ALA A 58 -7.44 4.73 0.62
CA ALA A 58 -6.93 3.52 -0.02
C ALA A 58 -6.06 2.73 0.95
N LYS A 59 -5.27 3.41 1.78
CA LYS A 59 -4.49 2.74 2.80
C LYS A 59 -5.38 1.96 3.76
N GLN A 60 -6.50 2.56 4.15
CA GLN A 60 -7.43 1.90 5.05
C GLN A 60 -8.02 0.66 4.41
N ILE A 61 -8.36 0.73 3.13
CA ILE A 61 -8.91 -0.41 2.42
C ILE A 61 -7.86 -1.51 2.29
N ILE A 62 -6.64 -1.14 1.96
CA ILE A 62 -5.55 -2.11 1.82
C ILE A 62 -5.33 -2.83 3.15
N GLU A 63 -5.27 -2.09 4.25
CA GLU A 63 -5.05 -2.71 5.55
C GLU A 63 -6.23 -3.56 5.98
N SER A 64 -7.44 -3.13 5.64
CA SER A 64 -8.64 -3.89 5.94
C SER A 64 -8.63 -5.25 5.21
N GLU A 65 -8.24 -5.23 3.94
CA GLU A 65 -8.17 -6.48 3.17
C GLU A 65 -7.02 -7.36 3.63
N ALA A 66 -5.93 -6.74 4.07
CA ALA A 66 -4.77 -7.49 4.55
C ALA A 66 -4.99 -8.10 5.94
N GLY A 67 -5.87 -7.50 6.71
CA GLY A 67 -6.10 -7.94 8.07
C GLY A 67 -5.01 -7.54 9.03
N GLU A 68 -4.16 -6.60 8.66
CA GLU A 68 -3.08 -6.12 9.50
C GLU A 68 -2.65 -4.73 9.06
N ARG A 69 -1.91 -4.07 9.91
CA ARG A 69 -1.38 -2.75 9.57
C ARG A 69 -0.18 -2.91 8.65
N ILE A 70 -0.18 -2.12 7.60
CA ILE A 70 0.89 -2.15 6.61
C ILE A 70 1.62 -0.81 6.58
N PHE A 71 0.86 0.28 6.58
CA PHE A 71 1.43 1.62 6.45
C PHE A 71 1.66 2.21 7.83
N VAL A 72 2.75 1.79 8.44
CA VAL A 72 3.09 2.25 9.79
C VAL A 72 4.00 3.45 9.66
N GLU A 73 3.63 4.53 10.32
CA GLU A 73 4.45 5.71 10.34
C GLU A 73 5.78 5.41 10.99
N GLU A 74 6.78 6.19 10.63
CA GLU A 74 8.11 5.97 11.17
C GLU A 74 8.08 6.09 12.68
N PRO A 75 8.23 5.00 13.37
CA PRO A 75 8.09 5.02 14.81
C PRO A 75 9.19 5.77 15.52
N ALA A 76 10.32 5.77 14.92
CA ALA A 76 11.44 6.44 15.54
C ALA A 76 11.17 7.92 15.71
N ALA A 77 10.35 8.41 14.85
CA ALA A 77 10.01 9.80 14.95
C ALA A 77 9.34 10.09 16.23
N THR A 78 8.91 9.10 16.83
CA THR A 78 8.28 9.38 18.01
C THR A 78 9.01 8.96 19.17
N ASN A 79 9.46 8.78 19.18
CA ASN A 79 9.75 8.49 20.33
C ASN A 79 10.05 9.06 21.09
N PRO A 80 9.86 9.31 21.35
CA PRO A 80 10.15 9.93 22.33
C PRO A 80 10.20 9.85 23.29
#